data_92786819641fbda298dc9fbbe2fa699a
#
_entry.id   92786819641fbda298dc9fbbe2fa699a
#
_cell.length_a   1.000
_cell.length_b   1.000
_cell.length_c   1.000
_cell.angle_alpha   90.00
_cell.angle_beta   90.00
_cell.angle_gamma   90.00
#
_symmetry.space_group_name_H-M   'P 1'
#
loop_
_entity.id
_entity.type
_entity.pdbx_description
1 polymer ?
#
loop_
_entity_poly.entity_id
_entity_poly.type
_entity_poly.pdbx_seq_one_letter_code
_entity_poly.pdbx_strand_id
1 'polypeptide(L)'
;MAPWQTAGLWPWSWCLTSGMCGHCSVGCAIDAVVENGVWVRQEPVFDSPINLGAHCAKGASLREHGHGEYRLRYPMKLVDGKYQRISWDQALTEISDRMK
;
A
#
# COMPACT_ATOMS: atom_id res chain seq x y z
N MET A 1 24.41 6.58 -8.56
CA MET A 1 23.33 7.30 -7.85
C MET A 1 22.13 7.41 -8.78
N ALA A 2 21.01 6.92 -8.37
CA ALA A 2 19.80 7.02 -9.19
C ALA A 2 19.33 8.49 -9.25
N PRO A 3 18.78 8.96 -10.41
CA PRO A 3 18.43 10.38 -10.64
C PRO A 3 17.42 10.96 -9.64
N TRP A 4 16.70 10.11 -8.91
CA TRP A 4 15.71 10.52 -7.92
C TRP A 4 16.31 10.94 -6.56
N GLN A 5 17.61 10.77 -6.35
CA GLN A 5 18.31 11.24 -5.15
C GLN A 5 18.65 12.74 -5.17
N THR A 6 18.40 13.42 -6.28
CA THR A 6 18.58 14.87 -6.39
C THR A 6 17.33 15.70 -6.05
N ALA A 7 16.43 15.15 -5.27
CA ALA A 7 15.19 15.81 -4.84
C ALA A 7 15.41 16.97 -3.85
N GLY A 8 16.39 17.84 -4.12
CA GLY A 8 16.65 19.05 -3.35
C GLY A 8 15.71 20.24 -3.62
N LEU A 9 14.62 20.06 -4.39
CA LEU A 9 13.74 21.15 -4.80
C LEU A 9 12.24 20.93 -4.52
N TRP A 10 11.88 19.82 -3.86
CA TRP A 10 10.48 19.62 -3.48
C TRP A 10 10.21 20.24 -2.12
N PRO A 11 9.04 20.88 -1.93
CA PRO A 11 8.66 21.42 -0.62
C PRO A 11 8.71 20.29 0.42
N TRP A 12 9.19 20.56 1.59
CA TRP A 12 9.46 19.62 2.71
C TRP A 12 8.30 18.69 3.08
N SER A 13 7.11 18.93 2.55
CA SER A 13 5.89 18.15 2.81
C SER A 13 5.66 16.97 1.87
N TRP A 14 6.45 16.81 0.80
CA TRP A 14 6.23 15.81 -0.24
C TRP A 14 7.34 14.78 -0.26
N CYS A 15 6.96 13.50 -0.21
CA CYS A 15 7.84 12.36 -0.35
C CYS A 15 7.36 11.47 -1.47
N LEU A 16 8.27 11.08 -2.37
CA LEU A 16 8.02 10.09 -3.41
C LEU A 16 8.55 8.74 -2.92
N THR A 17 7.68 7.76 -2.82
CA THR A 17 8.01 6.42 -2.38
C THR A 17 7.67 5.41 -3.46
N SER A 18 8.69 4.77 -4.02
CA SER A 18 8.51 3.73 -5.03
C SER A 18 8.03 2.44 -4.39
N GLY A 19 7.10 1.78 -5.05
CA GLY A 19 6.52 0.53 -4.62
C GLY A 19 5.97 -0.30 -5.77
N MET A 20 5.34 -1.40 -5.44
CA MET A 20 4.68 -2.28 -6.40
C MET A 20 3.19 -2.36 -6.14
N CYS A 21 2.40 -2.41 -7.22
CA CYS A 21 0.97 -2.63 -7.14
C CYS A 21 0.67 -3.99 -6.49
N GLY A 22 -0.20 -4.00 -5.49
CA GLY A 22 -0.57 -5.19 -4.73
C GLY A 22 -1.76 -5.98 -5.26
N HIS A 23 -2.32 -5.62 -6.42
CA HIS A 23 -3.55 -6.27 -6.91
C HIS A 23 -3.32 -7.62 -7.61
N CYS A 24 -2.25 -7.76 -8.36
CA CYS A 24 -1.96 -9.01 -9.08
C CYS A 24 -0.47 -9.27 -9.18
N SER A 25 -0.10 -10.41 -9.77
CA SER A 25 1.29 -10.87 -9.85
C SER A 25 2.13 -10.20 -10.95
N VAL A 26 1.57 -9.26 -11.71
CA VAL A 26 2.33 -8.54 -12.76
C VAL A 26 3.47 -7.73 -12.16
N GLY A 27 3.26 -7.16 -10.96
CA GLY A 27 4.31 -6.39 -10.28
C GLY A 27 4.55 -5.01 -10.87
N CYS A 28 3.48 -4.33 -11.31
CA CYS A 28 3.58 -2.98 -11.84
C CYS A 28 4.22 -2.04 -10.82
N ALA A 29 5.27 -1.33 -11.23
CA ALA A 29 5.89 -0.31 -10.41
C ALA A 29 5.02 0.96 -10.38
N ILE A 30 4.91 1.54 -9.22
CA ILE A 30 4.21 2.80 -8.97
C ILE A 30 5.04 3.68 -8.03
N ASP A 31 4.90 4.97 -8.16
CA ASP A 31 5.44 5.94 -7.21
C ASP A 31 4.30 6.57 -6.42
N ALA A 32 4.34 6.42 -5.11
CA ALA A 32 3.39 7.04 -4.21
C ALA A 32 3.86 8.44 -3.83
N VAL A 33 3.05 9.44 -4.11
CA VAL A 33 3.27 10.82 -3.66
C VAL A 33 2.63 10.98 -2.29
N VAL A 34 3.45 11.18 -1.29
CA VAL A 34 3.03 11.31 0.11
C VAL A 34 3.20 12.76 0.56
N GLU A 35 2.15 13.36 1.09
CA GLU A 35 2.13 14.69 1.66
C GLU A 35 1.71 14.62 3.12
N ASN A 36 2.55 15.12 4.01
CA ASN A 36 2.30 15.09 5.47
C ASN A 36 1.93 13.70 6.01
N GLY A 37 2.56 12.63 5.48
CA GLY A 37 2.27 11.25 5.89
C GLY A 37 1.03 10.63 5.24
N VAL A 38 0.36 11.35 4.35
CA VAL A 38 -0.83 10.85 3.63
C VAL A 38 -0.47 10.60 2.16
N TRP A 39 -0.78 9.43 1.66
CA TRP A 39 -0.66 9.11 0.24
C TRP A 39 -1.74 9.86 -0.55
N VAL A 40 -1.36 10.93 -1.25
CA VAL A 40 -2.30 11.82 -1.94
C VAL A 40 -2.56 11.44 -3.38
N ARG A 41 -1.56 10.90 -4.08
CA ARG A 41 -1.71 10.41 -5.45
C ARG A 41 -0.60 9.42 -5.78
N GLN A 42 -0.70 8.77 -6.92
CA GLN A 42 0.36 7.93 -7.47
C GLN A 42 0.77 8.40 -8.86
N GLU A 43 2.03 8.17 -9.17
CA GLU A 43 2.63 8.51 -10.45
C GLU A 43 3.14 7.23 -11.14
N PRO A 44 3.17 7.21 -12.47
CA PRO A 44 3.73 6.11 -13.22
C PRO A 44 5.25 6.09 -13.14
N VAL A 45 5.83 4.89 -13.11
CA VAL A 45 7.28 4.69 -13.17
C VAL A 45 7.67 4.26 -14.59
N PHE A 46 8.06 5.21 -15.41
CA PHE A 46 8.37 4.95 -16.83
C PHE A 46 9.63 4.11 -17.03
N ASP A 47 10.57 4.15 -16.09
CA ASP A 47 11.81 3.37 -16.14
C ASP A 47 11.64 1.92 -15.68
N SER A 48 10.44 1.54 -15.26
CA SER A 48 10.14 0.16 -14.87
C SER A 48 10.20 -0.77 -16.07
N PRO A 49 11.04 -1.83 -16.05
CA PRO A 49 11.13 -2.77 -17.16
C PRO A 49 9.90 -3.66 -17.29
N ILE A 50 9.02 -3.68 -16.26
CA ILE A 50 7.85 -4.55 -16.22
C ILE A 50 6.65 -3.90 -16.90
N ASN A 51 6.32 -2.67 -16.53
CA ASN A 51 5.10 -2.02 -16.99
C ASN A 51 5.33 -0.69 -17.73
N LEU A 52 6.55 -0.19 -17.82
CA LEU A 52 6.93 1.02 -18.59
C LEU A 52 5.98 2.21 -18.32
N GLY A 53 5.58 2.39 -17.08
CA GLY A 53 4.66 3.43 -16.65
C GLY A 53 3.17 3.11 -16.85
N ALA A 54 2.82 2.00 -17.50
CA ALA A 54 1.43 1.60 -17.68
C ALA A 54 0.92 0.79 -16.49
N HIS A 55 -0.30 1.05 -16.06
CA HIS A 55 -1.05 0.20 -15.15
C HIS A 55 -2.55 0.24 -15.48
N CYS A 56 -3.27 -0.81 -15.10
CA CYS A 56 -4.70 -0.91 -15.33
C CYS A 56 -5.48 -0.01 -14.34
N ALA A 57 -6.80 0.09 -14.54
CA ALA A 57 -7.67 0.89 -13.67
C ALA A 57 -7.58 0.50 -12.18
N LYS A 58 -7.37 -0.79 -11.87
CA LYS A 58 -7.17 -1.26 -10.49
C LYS A 58 -5.87 -0.72 -9.89
N GLY A 59 -4.78 -0.76 -10.65
CA GLY A 59 -3.51 -0.16 -10.24
C GLY A 59 -3.61 1.35 -10.07
N ALA A 60 -4.31 2.03 -10.97
CA ALA A 60 -4.54 3.46 -10.88
C ALA A 60 -5.33 3.89 -9.64
N SER A 61 -6.20 3.02 -9.12
CA SER A 61 -7.00 3.26 -7.91
C SER A 61 -6.43 2.64 -6.62
N LEU A 62 -5.18 2.18 -6.65
CA LEU A 62 -4.56 1.49 -5.50
C LEU A 62 -4.60 2.33 -4.21
N ARG A 63 -4.40 3.64 -4.33
CA ARG A 63 -4.48 4.57 -3.21
C ARG A 63 -5.80 4.47 -2.44
N GLU A 64 -6.92 4.29 -3.13
CA GLU A 64 -8.26 4.23 -2.53
C GLU A 64 -8.40 3.05 -1.55
N HIS A 65 -7.72 1.93 -1.83
CA HIS A 65 -7.68 0.78 -0.94
C HIS A 65 -6.78 1.00 0.28
N GLY A 66 -5.70 1.76 0.11
CA GLY A 66 -4.73 2.00 1.18
C GLY A 66 -5.24 2.93 2.28
N HIS A 67 -6.03 3.93 1.91
CA HIS A 67 -6.46 5.03 2.78
C HIS A 67 -7.98 5.21 2.85
N GLY A 68 -8.78 4.24 2.40
CA GLY A 68 -10.23 4.27 2.50
C GLY A 68 -10.72 4.31 3.95
N GLU A 69 -11.83 5.01 4.21
CA GLU A 69 -12.45 5.10 5.53
C GLU A 69 -12.82 3.73 6.10
N TYR A 70 -13.18 2.79 5.23
CA TYR A 70 -13.58 1.43 5.56
C TYR A 70 -12.42 0.44 5.70
N ARG A 71 -11.18 0.92 5.60
CA ARG A 71 -10.00 0.08 5.78
C ARG A 71 -9.94 -0.49 7.18
N LEU A 72 -9.83 -1.82 7.30
CA LEU A 72 -9.61 -2.47 8.60
C LEU A 72 -8.28 -2.01 9.20
N ARG A 73 -8.34 -1.54 10.44
CA ARG A 73 -7.16 -1.03 11.18
C ARG A 73 -6.68 -1.98 12.26
N TYR A 74 -7.49 -2.95 12.60
CA TYR A 74 -7.23 -3.91 13.68
C TYR A 74 -7.66 -5.30 13.26
N PRO A 75 -7.02 -6.37 13.78
CA PRO A 75 -7.49 -7.72 13.57
C PRO A 75 -8.88 -7.90 14.22
N MET A 76 -9.72 -8.62 13.52
CA MET A 76 -11.10 -8.89 13.97
C MET A 76 -11.40 -10.37 13.83
N LYS A 77 -12.10 -10.92 14.81
CA LYS A 77 -12.54 -12.31 14.84
C LYS A 77 -14.07 -12.37 14.80
N LEU A 78 -14.59 -13.27 13.99
CA LEU A 78 -16.03 -13.54 13.95
C LEU A 78 -16.41 -14.42 15.17
N VAL A 79 -17.25 -13.87 16.05
CA VAL A 79 -17.79 -14.57 17.22
C VAL A 79 -19.31 -14.40 17.21
N ASP A 80 -20.04 -15.49 17.19
CA ASP A 80 -21.51 -15.51 17.19
C ASP A 80 -22.14 -14.59 16.11
N GLY A 81 -21.56 -14.61 14.91
CA GLY A 81 -22.04 -13.82 13.79
C GLY A 81 -21.68 -12.33 13.81
N LYS A 82 -20.90 -11.88 14.79
CA LYS A 82 -20.41 -10.49 14.89
C LYS A 82 -18.90 -10.43 14.91
N TYR A 83 -18.32 -9.46 14.18
CA TYR A 83 -16.89 -9.21 14.23
C TYR A 83 -16.52 -8.45 15.51
N GLN A 84 -15.62 -9.04 16.28
CA GLN A 84 -15.06 -8.46 17.50
C GLN A 84 -13.59 -8.16 17.28
N ARG A 85 -13.14 -6.99 17.75
CA ARG A 85 -11.72 -6.62 17.75
C ARG A 85 -10.95 -7.52 18.71
N ILE A 86 -9.82 -8.03 18.24
CA ILE A 86 -8.85 -8.80 19.04
C ILE A 86 -7.48 -8.14 18.99
N SER A 87 -6.56 -8.57 19.85
CA SER A 87 -5.17 -8.13 19.79
C SER A 87 -4.42 -8.83 18.66
N TRP A 88 -3.30 -8.22 18.22
CA TRP A 88 -2.40 -8.88 17.26
C TRP A 88 -1.80 -10.17 17.81
N ASP A 89 -1.41 -10.19 19.09
CA ASP A 89 -0.85 -11.39 19.73
C ASP A 89 -1.86 -12.54 19.74
N GLN A 90 -3.11 -12.25 20.07
CA GLN A 90 -4.17 -13.24 20.01
C GLN A 90 -4.39 -13.74 18.58
N ALA A 91 -4.47 -12.84 17.60
CA ALA A 91 -4.68 -13.22 16.20
C ALA A 91 -3.55 -14.12 15.68
N LEU A 92 -2.30 -13.74 15.93
CA LEU A 92 -1.12 -14.49 15.49
C LEU A 92 -1.03 -15.85 16.17
N THR A 93 -1.29 -15.92 17.48
CA THR A 93 -1.28 -17.18 18.23
C THR A 93 -2.33 -18.15 17.70
N GLU A 94 -3.59 -17.71 17.58
CA GLU A 94 -4.67 -18.56 17.11
C GLU A 94 -4.47 -19.05 15.67
N ILE A 95 -3.94 -18.19 14.78
CA ILE A 95 -3.64 -18.60 13.41
C ILE A 95 -2.47 -19.59 13.38
N SER A 96 -1.39 -19.31 14.10
CA SER A 96 -0.22 -20.19 14.18
C SER A 96 -0.58 -21.58 14.71
N ASP A 97 -1.42 -21.66 15.73
CA ASP A 97 -1.82 -22.94 16.32
C ASP A 97 -2.69 -23.79 15.38
N ARG A 98 -3.43 -23.15 14.47
CA ARG A 98 -4.19 -23.85 13.43
C ARG A 98 -3.35 -24.28 12.23
N MET A 99 -2.18 -23.67 12.04
CA MET A 99 -1.26 -24.00 10.95
C MET A 99 -0.28 -25.12 11.28
N LYS A 100 -0.16 -25.50 12.55
CA LYS A 100 0.63 -26.64 13.04
C LYS A 100 -0.15 -27.94 12.90
#